data_be3f5c9a44f7f7f6f15d50e757250899
#
_entry.id   be3f5c9a44f7f7f6f15d50e757250899
#
_cell.length_a   1.000
_cell.length_b   1.000
_cell.length_c   1.000
_cell.angle_alpha   90.00
_cell.angle_beta   90.00
_cell.angle_gamma   90.00
#
_symmetry.space_group_name_H-M   'P 1'
#
loop_
_entity.id
_entity.type
_entity.pdbx_description
1 polymer ?
#
loop_
_entity_poly.entity_id
_entity_poly.type
_entity_poly.pdbx_seq_one_letter_code
_entity_poly.pdbx_strand_id
1 'polypeptide(L)'
;MKILHTVESYYPETGGMAEVVRQLSERLAAFGHEVTVATRKRKERTDTNRNGVLISEFDVDGNMVRGITGEQDNYKNFVLNAKADVITNFAAQQWATDLVLPLLPSLKVKKVFVPTGFSGLYLPEYRDYFVKMKTWMKEYDANIFLSDNYRDINFARENGITQTSLIPNGAAAEEFLPESTQNIRQKLGIKPDDFLLLHVGSYTGIKGQKEAVEIFLESELKNATLLLIGFHNDHYLQALNKSYRFRLRKLINAGSNKKIIITAGLNRAETVAAYKAADLFLFPSNVECSPIVLFECMAARLPFMTTEVGNSKEIIGWCNGGMLLPTTFDAIGYSHAVIKESVKMLNALYRDKEERKRLGENGYTAWKTRFTWEIIAKQYEELYHKLTNNN
;
A
#
# COMPACT_ATOMS: atom_id res chain seq x y z
N MET A 1 21.34 4.84 -16.47
CA MET A 1 20.61 6.14 -16.39
C MET A 1 20.78 6.74 -15.01
N LYS A 2 20.64 8.05 -14.91
CA LYS A 2 20.51 8.79 -13.64
C LYS A 2 19.03 9.03 -13.38
N ILE A 3 18.54 8.53 -12.27
CA ILE A 3 17.12 8.54 -11.91
C ILE A 3 16.94 9.32 -10.61
N LEU A 4 16.03 10.30 -10.62
CA LEU A 4 15.59 11.02 -9.42
C LEU A 4 14.15 10.61 -9.07
N HIS A 5 13.95 10.01 -7.93
CA HIS A 5 12.65 9.77 -7.33
C HIS A 5 12.35 10.83 -6.27
N THR A 6 11.16 11.40 -6.28
CA THR A 6 10.71 12.35 -5.26
C THR A 6 9.51 11.79 -4.52
N VAL A 7 9.57 11.76 -3.22
CA VAL A 7 8.51 11.24 -2.35
C VAL A 7 8.59 11.85 -0.97
N GLU A 8 7.45 12.06 -0.31
CA GLU A 8 7.44 12.60 1.04
C GLU A 8 8.06 11.65 2.05
N SER A 9 7.67 10.37 2.00
CA SER A 9 8.09 9.35 2.97
C SER A 9 9.00 8.31 2.32
N TYR A 10 10.15 8.05 2.94
CA TYR A 10 11.12 7.03 2.56
C TYR A 10 11.76 6.41 3.80
N TYR A 11 12.46 5.29 3.64
CA TYR A 11 13.18 4.62 4.75
C TYR A 11 13.88 5.65 5.68
N PRO A 12 13.85 5.49 7.02
CA PRO A 12 13.32 4.37 7.82
C PRO A 12 11.81 4.42 8.09
N GLU A 13 11.09 5.38 7.52
CA GLU A 13 9.65 5.41 7.65
C GLU A 13 9.02 4.16 7.04
N THR A 14 7.99 3.66 7.70
CA THR A 14 7.23 2.49 7.27
C THR A 14 5.85 2.93 6.79
N GLY A 15 5.44 2.41 5.63
CA GLY A 15 4.16 2.75 5.01
C GLY A 15 4.13 2.31 3.56
N GLY A 16 2.94 2.18 2.99
CA GLY A 16 2.78 1.67 1.63
C GLY A 16 3.63 2.41 0.59
N MET A 17 3.60 3.75 0.60
CA MET A 17 4.34 4.55 -0.38
C MET A 17 5.85 4.50 -0.15
N ALA A 18 6.30 4.60 1.11
CA ALA A 18 7.72 4.47 1.45
C ALA A 18 8.27 3.12 0.97
N GLU A 19 7.50 2.05 1.15
CA GLU A 19 7.87 0.71 0.70
C GLU A 19 7.91 0.60 -0.82
N VAL A 20 6.93 1.13 -1.54
CA VAL A 20 6.92 1.13 -3.01
C VAL A 20 8.17 1.82 -3.57
N VAL A 21 8.46 3.03 -3.10
CA VAL A 21 9.62 3.79 -3.61
C VAL A 21 10.94 3.11 -3.21
N ARG A 22 11.02 2.53 -2.01
CA ARG A 22 12.19 1.76 -1.57
C ARG A 22 12.43 0.57 -2.49
N GLN A 23 11.41 -0.24 -2.73
CA GLN A 23 11.49 -1.45 -3.55
C GLN A 23 11.90 -1.14 -4.99
N LEU A 24 11.34 -0.08 -5.57
CA LEU A 24 11.69 0.36 -6.93
C LEU A 24 13.11 0.92 -6.99
N SER A 25 13.45 1.84 -6.08
CA SER A 25 14.74 2.54 -6.11
C SER A 25 15.91 1.59 -5.90
N GLU A 26 15.82 0.69 -4.91
CA GLU A 26 16.88 -0.27 -4.62
C GLU A 26 17.09 -1.27 -5.78
N ARG A 27 16.01 -1.69 -6.47
CA ARG A 27 16.14 -2.58 -7.65
C ARG A 27 16.69 -1.87 -8.87
N LEU A 28 16.24 -0.67 -9.14
CA LEU A 28 16.82 0.12 -10.23
C LEU A 28 18.31 0.40 -9.99
N ALA A 29 18.73 0.65 -8.74
CA ALA A 29 20.14 0.74 -8.38
C ALA A 29 20.88 -0.62 -8.62
N ALA A 30 20.27 -1.74 -8.23
CA ALA A 30 20.81 -3.07 -8.48
C ALA A 30 20.89 -3.43 -9.98
N PHE A 31 20.04 -2.84 -10.84
CA PHE A 31 20.12 -2.95 -12.29
C PHE A 31 21.23 -2.08 -12.89
N GLY A 32 21.99 -1.35 -12.08
CA GLY A 32 23.13 -0.53 -12.53
C GLY A 32 22.80 0.93 -12.83
N HIS A 33 21.63 1.44 -12.37
CA HIS A 33 21.30 2.85 -12.49
C HIS A 33 21.82 3.66 -11.30
N GLU A 34 22.16 4.94 -11.53
CA GLU A 34 22.44 5.91 -10.47
C GLU A 34 21.09 6.46 -9.96
N VAL A 35 20.64 5.99 -8.79
CA VAL A 35 19.33 6.37 -8.24
C VAL A 35 19.49 7.29 -7.05
N THR A 36 18.79 8.43 -7.08
CA THR A 36 18.66 9.36 -5.96
C THR A 36 17.19 9.44 -5.53
N VAL A 37 16.94 9.40 -4.24
CA VAL A 37 15.61 9.65 -3.64
C VAL A 37 15.66 10.97 -2.88
N ALA A 38 14.82 11.95 -3.28
CA ALA A 38 14.60 13.19 -2.56
C ALA A 38 13.38 13.03 -1.65
N THR A 39 13.55 13.21 -0.35
CA THR A 39 12.54 12.88 0.67
C THR A 39 12.64 13.77 1.90
N ARG A 40 11.67 13.60 2.81
CA ARG A 40 11.64 14.31 4.10
C ARG A 40 12.84 13.93 4.98
N LYS A 41 13.41 14.95 5.62
CA LYS A 41 14.46 14.77 6.62
C LYS A 41 13.95 14.03 7.86
N ARG A 42 14.73 13.07 8.32
CA ARG A 42 14.44 12.26 9.51
C ARG A 42 15.66 12.16 10.43
N LYS A 43 15.46 12.41 11.72
CA LYS A 43 16.53 12.28 12.73
C LYS A 43 17.07 10.86 12.83
N GLU A 44 16.22 9.88 12.60
CA GLU A 44 16.54 8.45 12.67
C GLU A 44 17.31 7.94 11.44
N ARG A 45 17.36 8.73 10.36
CA ARG A 45 18.12 8.38 9.16
C ARG A 45 19.56 8.83 9.32
N THR A 46 20.46 7.89 9.51
CA THR A 46 21.90 8.11 9.61
C THR A 46 22.64 7.92 8.30
N ASP A 47 22.04 7.17 7.38
CA ASP A 47 22.64 6.79 6.11
C ASP A 47 22.12 7.66 4.96
N THR A 48 23.01 8.25 4.22
CA THR A 48 22.71 8.97 2.97
C THR A 48 22.85 8.09 1.71
N ASN A 49 23.26 6.84 1.89
CA ASN A 49 23.30 5.81 0.85
C ASN A 49 22.80 4.49 1.42
N ARG A 50 21.83 3.90 0.74
CA ARG A 50 21.24 2.62 1.14
C ARG A 50 21.04 1.73 -0.09
N ASN A 51 21.66 0.55 -0.08
CA ASN A 51 21.57 -0.44 -1.17
C ASN A 51 21.80 0.18 -2.57
N GLY A 52 22.77 1.11 -2.67
CA GLY A 52 23.09 1.81 -3.91
C GLY A 52 22.23 3.04 -4.22
N VAL A 53 21.24 3.35 -3.39
CA VAL A 53 20.38 4.53 -3.55
C VAL A 53 20.93 5.70 -2.74
N LEU A 54 21.19 6.83 -3.38
CA LEU A 54 21.54 8.09 -2.71
C LEU A 54 20.28 8.75 -2.15
N ILE A 55 20.35 9.28 -0.93
CA ILE A 55 19.23 9.92 -0.26
C ILE A 55 19.54 11.39 -0.04
N SER A 56 18.70 12.26 -0.58
CA SER A 56 18.72 13.71 -0.38
C SER A 56 17.53 14.11 0.49
N GLU A 57 17.79 14.77 1.61
CA GLU A 57 16.79 15.10 2.62
C GLU A 57 16.47 16.58 2.65
N PHE A 58 15.17 16.88 2.86
CA PHE A 58 14.66 18.24 2.97
C PHE A 58 13.72 18.35 4.16
N ASP A 59 13.92 19.39 4.98
CA ASP A 59 13.01 19.71 6.08
C ASP A 59 11.80 20.49 5.55
N VAL A 60 10.89 19.75 4.90
CA VAL A 60 9.66 20.28 4.28
C VAL A 60 8.46 19.47 4.77
N ASP A 61 7.33 20.13 5.00
CA ASP A 61 6.07 19.51 5.40
C ASP A 61 4.87 20.18 4.75
N GLY A 62 3.74 19.45 4.71
CA GLY A 62 2.45 19.95 4.20
C GLY A 62 2.17 19.59 2.75
N ASN A 63 1.26 20.32 2.14
CA ASN A 63 0.90 20.21 0.71
C ASN A 63 0.38 21.53 0.17
N MET A 64 0.22 21.61 -1.15
CA MET A 64 -0.16 22.85 -1.83
C MET A 64 -1.51 23.42 -1.36
N VAL A 65 -2.44 22.60 -0.91
CA VAL A 65 -3.79 23.02 -0.49
C VAL A 65 -3.83 23.47 0.96
N ARG A 66 -3.09 22.78 1.83
CA ARG A 66 -3.07 23.05 3.28
C ARG A 66 -1.92 23.96 3.72
N GLY A 67 -1.06 24.35 2.79
CA GLY A 67 0.18 25.08 3.03
C GLY A 67 1.38 24.17 3.11
N ILE A 68 2.51 24.67 2.58
CA ILE A 68 3.82 23.99 2.66
C ILE A 68 4.74 24.86 3.50
N THR A 69 5.50 24.26 4.39
CA THR A 69 6.46 24.91 5.27
C THR A 69 7.85 24.31 5.10
N GLY A 70 8.89 25.01 5.60
CA GLY A 70 10.26 24.52 5.60
C GLY A 70 11.09 24.93 4.38
N GLU A 71 12.06 24.13 4.02
CA GLU A 71 13.14 24.41 3.04
C GLU A 71 12.67 24.29 1.58
N GLN A 72 11.54 24.91 1.22
CA GLN A 72 10.93 24.80 -0.11
C GLN A 72 11.87 25.19 -1.24
N ASP A 73 12.61 26.30 -1.09
CA ASP A 73 13.48 26.81 -2.17
C ASP A 73 14.73 25.95 -2.35
N ASN A 74 15.27 25.38 -1.25
CA ASN A 74 16.36 24.40 -1.33
C ASN A 74 15.92 23.18 -2.15
N TYR A 75 14.73 22.66 -1.88
CA TYR A 75 14.19 21.51 -2.62
C TYR A 75 13.92 21.85 -4.10
N LYS A 76 13.26 22.98 -4.41
CA LYS A 76 13.02 23.42 -5.77
C LYS A 76 14.32 23.59 -6.57
N ASN A 77 15.34 24.22 -5.95
CA ASN A 77 16.64 24.40 -6.57
C ASN A 77 17.36 23.06 -6.79
N PHE A 78 17.24 22.11 -5.85
CA PHE A 78 17.76 20.76 -6.02
C PHE A 78 17.13 20.07 -7.24
N VAL A 79 15.80 20.13 -7.38
CA VAL A 79 15.09 19.50 -8.51
C VAL A 79 15.42 20.19 -9.84
N LEU A 80 15.46 21.52 -9.89
CA LEU A 80 15.79 22.29 -11.11
C LEU A 80 17.21 22.03 -11.61
N ASN A 81 18.15 21.77 -10.70
CA ASN A 81 19.56 21.54 -11.04
C ASN A 81 19.92 20.03 -11.06
N ALA A 82 18.94 19.14 -10.92
CA ALA A 82 19.17 17.70 -10.91
C ALA A 82 19.74 17.24 -12.27
N LYS A 83 20.91 16.58 -12.22
CA LYS A 83 21.53 15.93 -13.37
C LYS A 83 20.96 14.53 -13.55
N ALA A 84 19.65 14.45 -13.80
CA ALA A 84 18.95 13.18 -14.00
C ALA A 84 18.52 13.03 -15.47
N ASP A 85 18.40 11.80 -15.94
CA ASP A 85 17.80 11.45 -17.22
C ASP A 85 16.27 11.40 -17.09
N VAL A 86 15.79 10.93 -15.90
CA VAL A 86 14.37 10.80 -15.57
C VAL A 86 14.12 11.28 -14.14
N ILE A 87 13.07 12.08 -13.96
CA ILE A 87 12.49 12.42 -12.65
C ILE A 87 11.14 11.72 -12.52
N THR A 88 10.92 10.98 -11.45
CA THR A 88 9.62 10.38 -11.12
C THR A 88 9.08 10.97 -9.82
N ASN A 89 7.91 11.64 -9.92
CA ASN A 89 7.20 12.17 -8.77
C ASN A 89 6.17 11.15 -8.29
N PHE A 90 6.31 10.70 -7.03
CA PHE A 90 5.40 9.75 -6.40
C PHE A 90 4.41 10.45 -5.49
N ALA A 91 3.15 10.09 -5.63
CA ALA A 91 1.97 10.58 -4.94
C ALA A 91 1.67 12.08 -5.14
N ALA A 92 0.44 12.36 -5.49
CA ALA A 92 -0.12 13.72 -5.48
C ALA A 92 -0.43 14.18 -4.05
N GLN A 93 -0.71 15.47 -3.89
CA GLN A 93 -1.23 16.04 -2.65
C GLN A 93 -0.24 15.91 -1.47
N GLN A 94 1.05 15.94 -1.77
CA GLN A 94 2.15 16.00 -0.82
C GLN A 94 3.23 16.93 -1.32
N TRP A 95 3.98 17.55 -0.43
CA TRP A 95 4.94 18.60 -0.74
C TRP A 95 5.96 18.21 -1.81
N ALA A 96 6.46 16.95 -1.78
CA ALA A 96 7.52 16.49 -2.67
C ALA A 96 7.12 16.52 -4.15
N THR A 97 5.85 16.25 -4.45
CA THR A 97 5.26 16.41 -5.79
C THR A 97 4.77 17.85 -6.02
N ASP A 98 4.03 18.40 -5.05
CA ASP A 98 3.34 19.68 -5.21
C ASP A 98 4.29 20.85 -5.50
N LEU A 99 5.51 20.83 -4.94
CA LEU A 99 6.55 21.83 -5.23
C LEU A 99 7.17 21.67 -6.63
N VAL A 100 7.08 20.49 -7.24
CA VAL A 100 7.59 20.22 -8.59
C VAL A 100 6.57 20.60 -9.67
N LEU A 101 5.26 20.45 -9.41
CA LEU A 101 4.21 20.69 -10.38
C LEU A 101 4.33 22.06 -11.12
N PRO A 102 4.58 23.20 -10.44
CA PRO A 102 4.79 24.48 -11.12
C PRO A 102 6.10 24.59 -11.91
N LEU A 103 7.07 23.71 -11.63
CA LEU A 103 8.39 23.74 -12.27
C LEU A 103 8.46 22.88 -13.55
N LEU A 104 7.44 22.04 -13.81
CA LEU A 104 7.43 21.09 -14.92
C LEU A 104 7.84 21.70 -16.28
N PRO A 105 7.37 22.89 -16.68
CA PRO A 105 7.77 23.49 -17.94
C PRO A 105 9.26 23.86 -18.02
N SER A 106 9.92 24.07 -16.87
CA SER A 106 11.33 24.45 -16.78
C SER A 106 12.27 23.24 -16.74
N LEU A 107 11.73 22.04 -16.48
CA LEU A 107 12.51 20.82 -16.40
C LEU A 107 12.80 20.26 -17.79
N LYS A 108 14.08 20.11 -18.12
CA LYS A 108 14.55 19.57 -19.41
C LYS A 108 14.71 18.05 -19.43
N VAL A 109 14.52 17.40 -18.28
CA VAL A 109 14.62 15.94 -18.10
C VAL A 109 13.30 15.26 -18.42
N LYS A 110 13.30 13.96 -18.66
CA LYS A 110 12.05 13.19 -18.79
C LYS A 110 11.31 13.13 -17.44
N LYS A 111 10.02 13.38 -17.48
CA LYS A 111 9.16 13.54 -16.31
C LYS A 111 8.13 12.42 -16.25
N VAL A 112 8.09 11.72 -15.14
CA VAL A 112 7.15 10.62 -14.88
C VAL A 112 6.36 10.92 -13.61
N PHE A 113 5.07 10.68 -13.64
CA PHE A 113 4.17 10.88 -12.51
C PHE A 113 3.48 9.59 -12.10
N VAL A 114 3.47 9.32 -10.79
CA VAL A 114 2.73 8.20 -10.17
C VAL A 114 1.75 8.80 -9.17
N PRO A 115 0.52 9.16 -9.56
CA PRO A 115 -0.40 9.97 -8.75
C PRO A 115 -0.91 9.30 -7.48
N THR A 116 -0.99 7.97 -7.47
CA THR A 116 -1.41 7.14 -6.32
C THR A 116 -2.82 7.41 -5.77
N GLY A 117 -3.75 7.68 -6.68
CA GLY A 117 -5.18 7.52 -6.43
C GLY A 117 -5.99 8.78 -6.15
N PHE A 118 -5.41 9.98 -6.08
CA PHE A 118 -6.13 11.25 -5.88
C PHE A 118 -7.16 11.24 -4.72
N SER A 119 -6.68 10.99 -3.51
CA SER A 119 -7.53 10.84 -2.31
C SER A 119 -8.46 12.03 -2.05
N GLY A 120 -8.03 13.25 -2.37
CA GLY A 120 -8.81 14.48 -2.21
C GLY A 120 -9.65 14.90 -3.41
N LEU A 121 -9.78 14.08 -4.47
CA LEU A 121 -10.43 14.47 -5.72
C LEU A 121 -11.84 15.06 -5.54
N TYR A 122 -12.58 14.53 -4.58
CA TYR A 122 -13.97 14.96 -4.32
C TYR A 122 -14.11 15.91 -3.14
N LEU A 123 -12.98 16.34 -2.53
CA LEU A 123 -13.00 17.29 -1.42
C LEU A 123 -13.05 18.74 -1.95
N PRO A 124 -13.98 19.57 -1.45
CA PRO A 124 -14.14 20.94 -1.96
C PRO A 124 -12.88 21.80 -1.93
N GLU A 125 -12.05 21.64 -0.88
CA GLU A 125 -10.79 22.36 -0.70
C GLU A 125 -9.73 22.04 -1.77
N TYR A 126 -9.84 20.89 -2.45
CA TYR A 126 -8.92 20.47 -3.52
C TYR A 126 -9.40 20.84 -4.93
N ARG A 127 -10.54 21.53 -5.08
CA ARG A 127 -11.13 21.87 -6.39
C ARG A 127 -10.11 22.54 -7.31
N ASP A 128 -9.49 23.62 -6.86
CA ASP A 128 -8.55 24.41 -7.67
C ASP A 128 -7.26 23.63 -7.97
N TYR A 129 -6.83 22.78 -7.05
CA TYR A 129 -5.73 21.88 -7.26
C TYR A 129 -6.00 20.93 -8.44
N PHE A 130 -7.17 20.30 -8.49
CA PHE A 130 -7.52 19.39 -9.58
C PHE A 130 -7.86 20.09 -10.89
N VAL A 131 -8.30 21.35 -10.86
CA VAL A 131 -8.40 22.17 -12.08
C VAL A 131 -7.01 22.33 -12.72
N LYS A 132 -5.98 22.64 -11.95
CA LYS A 132 -4.60 22.77 -12.42
C LYS A 132 -3.98 21.42 -12.78
N MET A 133 -4.33 20.35 -12.07
CA MET A 133 -3.81 19.00 -12.30
C MET A 133 -4.07 18.52 -13.74
N LYS A 134 -5.17 18.94 -14.38
CA LYS A 134 -5.47 18.66 -15.80
C LYS A 134 -4.36 19.14 -16.75
N THR A 135 -3.75 20.27 -16.43
CA THR A 135 -2.62 20.82 -17.22
C THR A 135 -1.31 20.16 -16.81
N TRP A 136 -1.04 20.05 -15.52
CA TRP A 136 0.20 19.45 -15.04
C TRP A 136 0.42 18.02 -15.52
N MET A 137 -0.62 17.17 -15.53
CA MET A 137 -0.50 15.82 -16.04
C MET A 137 -0.13 15.74 -17.52
N LYS A 138 -0.46 16.77 -18.32
CA LYS A 138 -0.06 16.87 -19.74
C LYS A 138 1.40 17.23 -19.94
N GLU A 139 2.03 17.85 -18.94
CA GLU A 139 3.45 18.22 -18.94
C GLU A 139 4.39 17.04 -18.61
N TYR A 140 3.84 15.93 -18.08
CA TYR A 140 4.61 14.71 -17.86
C TYR A 140 4.75 13.90 -19.15
N ASP A 141 5.93 13.29 -19.36
CA ASP A 141 6.19 12.39 -20.48
C ASP A 141 5.46 11.05 -20.32
N ALA A 142 5.18 10.64 -19.08
CA ALA A 142 4.33 9.50 -18.75
C ALA A 142 3.64 9.67 -17.39
N ASN A 143 2.40 9.15 -17.29
CA ASN A 143 1.66 9.02 -16.04
C ASN A 143 1.43 7.54 -15.77
N ILE A 144 1.96 7.02 -14.65
CA ILE A 144 1.85 5.61 -14.28
C ILE A 144 0.71 5.46 -13.27
N PHE A 145 -0.25 4.61 -13.59
CA PHE A 145 -1.37 4.28 -12.72
C PHE A 145 -1.22 2.86 -12.18
N LEU A 146 -1.72 2.64 -10.97
CA LEU A 146 -1.68 1.36 -10.27
C LEU A 146 -2.94 0.51 -10.55
N SER A 147 -3.94 1.10 -11.18
CA SER A 147 -5.28 0.57 -11.46
C SER A 147 -5.72 1.01 -12.84
N ASP A 148 -6.49 0.18 -13.54
CA ASP A 148 -7.15 0.53 -14.80
C ASP A 148 -8.51 1.22 -14.58
N ASN A 149 -9.04 1.16 -13.36
CA ASN A 149 -10.32 1.76 -13.01
C ASN A 149 -10.31 2.33 -11.58
N TYR A 150 -9.63 3.45 -11.37
CA TYR A 150 -9.64 4.18 -10.12
C TYR A 150 -9.69 5.70 -10.37
N ARG A 151 -9.83 6.49 -9.31
CA ARG A 151 -10.06 7.95 -9.36
C ARG A 151 -9.07 8.69 -10.25
N ASP A 152 -7.78 8.38 -10.15
CA ASP A 152 -6.71 9.08 -10.86
C ASP A 152 -6.65 8.75 -12.36
N ILE A 153 -6.76 7.49 -12.74
CA ILE A 153 -6.79 7.12 -14.17
C ILE A 153 -8.09 7.55 -14.83
N ASN A 154 -9.23 7.48 -14.11
CA ASN A 154 -10.51 7.96 -14.63
C ASN A 154 -10.44 9.50 -14.84
N PHE A 155 -9.88 10.24 -13.87
CA PHE A 155 -9.61 11.66 -14.04
C PHE A 155 -8.72 11.93 -15.27
N ALA A 156 -7.67 11.15 -15.48
CA ALA A 156 -6.80 11.30 -16.65
C ALA A 156 -7.58 11.10 -17.96
N ARG A 157 -8.37 10.04 -18.06
CA ARG A 157 -9.20 9.74 -19.24
C ARG A 157 -10.22 10.84 -19.54
N GLU A 158 -10.94 11.30 -18.52
CA GLU A 158 -11.94 12.37 -18.62
C GLU A 158 -11.33 13.71 -19.08
N ASN A 159 -10.03 13.92 -18.84
CA ASN A 159 -9.34 15.16 -19.21
C ASN A 159 -8.39 15.02 -20.41
N GLY A 160 -8.49 13.92 -21.16
CA GLY A 160 -7.75 13.70 -22.39
C GLY A 160 -6.23 13.55 -22.17
N ILE A 161 -5.82 12.96 -21.05
CA ILE A 161 -4.42 12.58 -20.79
C ILE A 161 -4.17 11.23 -21.47
N THR A 162 -3.28 11.20 -22.46
CA THR A 162 -3.04 10.02 -23.32
C THR A 162 -1.73 9.29 -22.99
N GLN A 163 -0.74 9.99 -22.43
CA GLN A 163 0.55 9.42 -22.01
C GLN A 163 0.40 8.65 -20.69
N THR A 164 -0.29 7.53 -20.75
CA THR A 164 -0.63 6.68 -19.59
C THR A 164 0.02 5.33 -19.68
N SER A 165 0.40 4.77 -18.53
CA SER A 165 0.90 3.40 -18.38
C SER A 165 0.26 2.77 -17.14
N LEU A 166 -0.04 1.47 -17.21
CA LEU A 166 -0.54 0.71 -16.07
C LEU A 166 0.60 -0.17 -15.55
N ILE A 167 1.11 0.15 -14.36
CA ILE A 167 2.14 -0.65 -13.67
C ILE A 167 1.67 -0.84 -12.23
N PRO A 168 1.21 -2.03 -11.84
CA PRO A 168 0.69 -2.30 -10.49
C PRO A 168 1.81 -2.37 -9.45
N ASN A 169 1.41 -2.48 -8.17
CA ASN A 169 2.33 -2.80 -7.08
C ASN A 169 2.74 -4.29 -7.09
N GLY A 170 3.66 -4.66 -6.19
CA GLY A 170 4.14 -6.02 -6.03
C GLY A 170 4.47 -6.38 -4.57
N ALA A 171 5.08 -7.55 -4.39
CA ALA A 171 5.67 -7.98 -3.13
C ALA A 171 7.07 -8.58 -3.35
N ALA A 172 7.93 -8.48 -2.33
CA ALA A 172 9.36 -8.78 -2.40
C ALA A 172 9.62 -10.29 -2.37
N ALA A 173 10.27 -10.83 -3.41
CA ALA A 173 10.62 -12.25 -3.49
C ALA A 173 11.59 -12.66 -2.38
N GLU A 174 12.58 -11.84 -2.08
CA GLU A 174 13.57 -12.06 -1.03
C GLU A 174 12.99 -12.13 0.39
N GLU A 175 11.81 -11.56 0.62
CA GLU A 175 11.12 -11.61 1.91
C GLU A 175 10.21 -12.85 2.03
N PHE A 176 9.56 -13.22 0.94
CA PHE A 176 8.51 -14.25 0.98
C PHE A 176 8.97 -15.64 0.51
N LEU A 177 10.00 -15.77 -0.32
CA LEU A 177 10.50 -17.09 -0.76
C LEU A 177 11.27 -17.85 0.32
N PRO A 178 12.20 -17.22 1.10
CA PRO A 178 12.92 -17.95 2.13
C PRO A 178 11.98 -18.49 3.21
N GLU A 179 12.31 -19.63 3.80
CA GLU A 179 11.61 -20.12 4.99
C GLU A 179 11.71 -19.10 6.14
N SER A 180 10.63 -18.95 6.89
CA SER A 180 10.65 -18.03 8.02
C SER A 180 11.45 -18.63 9.17
N THR A 181 12.43 -17.88 9.66
CA THR A 181 13.17 -18.21 10.89
C THR A 181 12.41 -17.81 12.15
N GLN A 182 11.29 -17.09 12.01
CA GLN A 182 10.47 -16.58 13.10
C GLN A 182 9.23 -17.45 13.33
N ASN A 183 9.08 -18.00 14.53
CA ASN A 183 7.84 -18.66 14.92
C ASN A 183 6.89 -17.65 15.57
N ILE A 184 6.12 -16.96 14.73
CA ILE A 184 5.21 -15.90 15.18
C ILE A 184 4.07 -16.45 16.06
N ARG A 185 3.60 -17.67 15.81
CA ARG A 185 2.56 -18.30 16.64
C ARG A 185 3.08 -18.49 18.07
N GLN A 186 4.29 -19.01 18.23
CA GLN A 186 4.91 -19.19 19.54
C GLN A 186 5.15 -17.84 20.23
N LYS A 187 5.72 -16.85 19.52
CA LYS A 187 5.98 -15.49 20.05
C LYS A 187 4.73 -14.85 20.62
N LEU A 188 3.59 -14.99 19.93
CA LEU A 188 2.33 -14.35 20.31
C LEU A 188 1.41 -15.25 21.15
N GLY A 189 1.85 -16.46 21.53
CA GLY A 189 1.06 -17.41 22.30
C GLY A 189 -0.22 -17.86 21.55
N ILE A 190 -0.11 -18.04 20.24
CA ILE A 190 -1.17 -18.60 19.38
C ILE A 190 -0.94 -20.10 19.30
N LYS A 191 -1.97 -20.89 19.58
CA LYS A 191 -1.85 -22.35 19.52
C LYS A 191 -1.59 -22.82 18.09
N PRO A 192 -0.85 -23.92 17.87
CA PRO A 192 -0.59 -24.45 16.54
C PRO A 192 -1.86 -24.69 15.72
N ASP A 193 -2.91 -25.22 16.37
CA ASP A 193 -4.17 -25.61 15.75
C ASP A 193 -5.24 -24.51 15.73
N ASP A 194 -4.96 -23.33 16.30
CA ASP A 194 -5.88 -22.20 16.23
C ASP A 194 -5.95 -21.66 14.79
N PHE A 195 -7.16 -21.41 14.30
CA PHE A 195 -7.35 -20.72 13.04
C PHE A 195 -6.87 -19.27 13.17
N LEU A 196 -5.88 -18.88 12.36
CA LEU A 196 -5.28 -17.56 12.42
C LEU A 196 -5.83 -16.66 11.30
N LEU A 197 -6.68 -15.73 11.70
CA LEU A 197 -7.18 -14.66 10.84
C LEU A 197 -6.25 -13.45 11.00
N LEU A 198 -5.65 -12.99 9.89
CA LEU A 198 -4.69 -11.88 9.90
C LEU A 198 -5.30 -10.60 9.30
N HIS A 199 -4.96 -9.47 9.89
CA HIS A 199 -5.17 -8.14 9.33
C HIS A 199 -3.91 -7.29 9.52
N VAL A 200 -3.42 -6.65 8.46
CA VAL A 200 -2.26 -5.76 8.50
C VAL A 200 -2.65 -4.40 7.93
N GLY A 201 -2.45 -3.35 8.70
CA GLY A 201 -2.78 -1.98 8.28
C GLY A 201 -2.57 -0.95 9.40
N SER A 202 -2.16 0.27 9.04
CA SER A 202 -1.98 1.36 10.01
C SER A 202 -3.26 1.64 10.81
N TYR A 203 -3.12 1.94 12.11
CA TYR A 203 -4.24 2.21 13.02
C TYR A 203 -4.79 3.62 12.85
N THR A 204 -5.25 3.95 11.64
CA THR A 204 -5.77 5.29 11.28
C THR A 204 -7.29 5.41 11.38
N GLY A 205 -7.99 4.30 11.65
CA GLY A 205 -9.45 4.26 11.68
C GLY A 205 -10.11 3.98 10.33
N ILE A 206 -9.35 4.03 9.23
CA ILE A 206 -9.87 3.81 7.86
C ILE A 206 -9.35 2.53 7.20
N LYS A 207 -8.63 1.69 7.93
CA LYS A 207 -8.11 0.40 7.43
C LYS A 207 -8.98 -0.79 7.83
N GLY A 208 -10.19 -0.54 8.35
CA GLY A 208 -11.21 -1.56 8.57
C GLY A 208 -10.97 -2.47 9.78
N GLN A 209 -10.10 -2.09 10.73
CA GLN A 209 -9.87 -2.91 11.93
C GLN A 209 -11.14 -3.13 12.75
N LYS A 210 -12.02 -2.12 12.81
CA LYS A 210 -13.29 -2.21 13.52
C LYS A 210 -14.20 -3.24 12.87
N GLU A 211 -14.35 -3.16 11.55
CA GLU A 211 -15.13 -4.11 10.76
C GLU A 211 -14.55 -5.52 10.84
N ALA A 212 -13.23 -5.68 10.81
CA ALA A 212 -12.56 -6.97 10.98
C ALA A 212 -12.88 -7.60 12.34
N VAL A 213 -12.85 -6.81 13.42
CA VAL A 213 -13.25 -7.26 14.77
C VAL A 213 -14.73 -7.65 14.79
N GLU A 214 -15.63 -6.86 14.22
CA GLU A 214 -17.07 -7.18 14.20
C GLU A 214 -17.34 -8.48 13.43
N ILE A 215 -16.78 -8.63 12.23
CA ILE A 215 -16.91 -9.85 11.43
C ILE A 215 -16.38 -11.06 12.18
N PHE A 216 -15.21 -10.94 12.82
CA PHE A 216 -14.62 -12.03 13.61
C PHE A 216 -15.49 -12.42 14.80
N LEU A 217 -16.00 -11.44 15.57
CA LEU A 217 -16.82 -11.70 16.76
C LEU A 217 -18.15 -12.39 16.39
N GLU A 218 -18.77 -12.02 15.29
CA GLU A 218 -20.05 -12.56 14.82
C GLU A 218 -19.91 -13.88 14.06
N SER A 219 -18.70 -14.27 13.67
CA SER A 219 -18.44 -15.52 12.96
C SER A 219 -18.64 -16.76 13.84
N GLU A 220 -18.77 -17.93 13.20
CA GLU A 220 -18.86 -19.24 13.86
C GLU A 220 -17.48 -19.86 14.19
N LEU A 221 -16.40 -19.13 13.94
CA LEU A 221 -15.04 -19.64 14.15
C LEU A 221 -14.85 -20.07 15.62
N LYS A 222 -14.19 -21.21 15.80
CA LYS A 222 -13.81 -21.78 17.11
C LYS A 222 -12.31 -22.03 17.12
N ASN A 223 -11.69 -21.95 18.31
CA ASN A 223 -10.24 -22.06 18.44
C ASN A 223 -9.56 -21.15 17.41
N ALA A 224 -9.85 -19.87 17.47
CA ALA A 224 -9.46 -18.90 16.44
C ALA A 224 -8.87 -17.63 17.05
N THR A 225 -7.84 -17.11 16.40
CA THR A 225 -7.21 -15.85 16.76
C THR A 225 -7.33 -14.86 15.63
N LEU A 226 -7.84 -13.65 15.90
CA LEU A 226 -7.69 -12.50 15.02
C LEU A 226 -6.43 -11.74 15.43
N LEU A 227 -5.44 -11.66 14.53
CA LEU A 227 -4.22 -10.91 14.72
C LEU A 227 -4.27 -9.61 13.91
N LEU A 228 -4.27 -8.48 14.61
CA LEU A 228 -4.18 -7.15 14.02
C LEU A 228 -2.75 -6.64 14.17
N ILE A 229 -2.11 -6.33 13.05
CA ILE A 229 -0.76 -5.74 12.97
C ILE A 229 -0.84 -4.35 12.37
N GLY A 230 -0.24 -3.34 13.00
CA GLY A 230 -0.23 -1.97 12.49
C GLY A 230 0.80 -1.10 13.19
N PHE A 231 0.79 0.18 12.84
CA PHE A 231 1.64 1.19 13.46
C PHE A 231 0.87 1.98 14.52
N HIS A 232 1.61 2.61 15.45
CA HIS A 232 1.06 3.26 16.62
C HIS A 232 0.00 4.33 16.31
N ASN A 233 -1.16 4.16 16.95
CA ASN A 233 -2.07 5.22 17.33
C ASN A 233 -2.73 4.80 18.65
N ASP A 234 -2.17 5.23 19.77
CA ASP A 234 -2.58 4.78 21.10
C ASP A 234 -4.06 5.10 21.41
N HIS A 235 -4.56 6.25 20.97
CA HIS A 235 -5.97 6.60 21.17
C HIS A 235 -6.91 5.68 20.42
N TYR A 236 -6.62 5.39 19.14
CA TYR A 236 -7.44 4.47 18.36
C TYR A 236 -7.40 3.05 18.92
N LEU A 237 -6.20 2.57 19.30
CA LEU A 237 -6.01 1.25 19.90
C LEU A 237 -6.76 1.09 21.22
N GLN A 238 -6.73 2.11 22.08
CA GLN A 238 -7.49 2.11 23.35
C GLN A 238 -8.99 2.08 23.10
N ALA A 239 -9.49 2.89 22.16
CA ALA A 239 -10.90 2.91 21.77
C ALA A 239 -11.34 1.56 21.20
N LEU A 240 -10.56 0.99 20.28
CA LEU A 240 -10.81 -0.31 19.70
C LEU A 240 -10.85 -1.39 20.79
N ASN A 241 -9.85 -1.45 21.66
CA ASN A 241 -9.79 -2.40 22.78
C ASN A 241 -11.01 -2.32 23.72
N LYS A 242 -11.51 -1.11 24.00
CA LYS A 242 -12.72 -0.95 24.84
C LYS A 242 -13.97 -1.47 24.14
N SER A 243 -14.09 -1.26 22.82
CA SER A 243 -15.31 -1.52 22.06
C SER A 243 -15.72 -3.00 22.03
N TYR A 244 -14.77 -3.94 22.07
CA TYR A 244 -15.07 -5.36 21.90
C TYR A 244 -14.84 -6.25 23.14
N ARG A 245 -14.14 -5.77 24.19
CA ARG A 245 -13.74 -6.56 25.37
C ARG A 245 -14.92 -7.27 26.05
N PHE A 246 -16.04 -6.59 26.20
CA PHE A 246 -17.23 -7.18 26.84
C PHE A 246 -17.82 -8.30 25.99
N ARG A 247 -17.96 -8.09 24.68
CA ARG A 247 -18.48 -9.10 23.74
C ARG A 247 -17.56 -10.30 23.66
N LEU A 248 -16.25 -10.07 23.57
CA LEU A 248 -15.25 -11.15 23.55
C LEU A 248 -15.30 -11.98 24.84
N ARG A 249 -15.36 -11.34 26.01
CA ARG A 249 -15.50 -12.05 27.30
C ARG A 249 -16.75 -12.93 27.34
N LYS A 250 -17.88 -12.41 26.85
CA LYS A 250 -19.14 -13.17 26.77
C LYS A 250 -19.00 -14.40 25.86
N LEU A 251 -18.35 -14.26 24.72
CA LEU A 251 -18.08 -15.36 23.79
C LEU A 251 -17.13 -16.39 24.38
N ILE A 252 -16.06 -15.97 25.05
CA ILE A 252 -15.11 -16.87 25.74
C ILE A 252 -15.83 -17.65 26.83
N ASN A 253 -16.65 -17.00 27.65
CA ASN A 253 -17.45 -17.66 28.69
C ASN A 253 -18.46 -18.67 28.10
N ALA A 254 -18.87 -18.47 26.85
CA ALA A 254 -19.71 -19.41 26.10
C ALA A 254 -18.90 -20.51 25.37
N GLY A 255 -17.60 -20.63 25.61
CA GLY A 255 -16.72 -21.71 25.07
C GLY A 255 -16.29 -21.53 23.62
N SER A 256 -16.31 -20.28 23.11
CA SER A 256 -15.89 -20.01 21.70
C SER A 256 -14.38 -20.15 21.47
N ASN A 257 -13.55 -20.05 22.51
CA ASN A 257 -12.08 -20.02 22.45
C ASN A 257 -11.53 -18.98 21.43
N LYS A 258 -12.24 -17.86 21.23
CA LYS A 258 -11.80 -16.76 20.37
C LYS A 258 -10.81 -15.85 21.10
N LYS A 259 -9.77 -15.41 20.38
CA LYS A 259 -8.76 -14.50 20.88
C LYS A 259 -8.56 -13.34 19.86
N ILE A 260 -8.32 -12.14 20.36
CA ILE A 260 -7.92 -10.99 19.55
C ILE A 260 -6.57 -10.51 20.09
N ILE A 261 -5.58 -10.43 19.20
CA ILE A 261 -4.26 -9.88 19.48
C ILE A 261 -4.09 -8.62 18.64
N ILE A 262 -3.76 -7.52 19.30
CA ILE A 262 -3.44 -6.25 18.65
C ILE A 262 -1.99 -5.94 18.96
N THR A 263 -1.20 -5.69 17.93
CA THR A 263 0.22 -5.40 18.08
C THR A 263 0.68 -4.28 17.14
N ALA A 264 1.57 -3.43 17.64
CA ALA A 264 2.21 -2.36 16.90
C ALA A 264 3.74 -2.49 16.89
N GLY A 265 4.27 -3.55 17.50
CA GLY A 265 5.70 -3.73 17.74
C GLY A 265 6.37 -4.83 16.90
N LEU A 266 5.70 -5.38 15.89
CA LEU A 266 6.33 -6.38 15.01
C LEU A 266 7.20 -5.69 13.96
N ASN A 267 8.42 -6.19 13.80
CA ASN A 267 9.28 -5.78 12.70
C ASN A 267 8.86 -6.43 11.36
N ARG A 268 9.51 -6.07 10.26
CA ARG A 268 9.16 -6.56 8.93
C ARG A 268 9.24 -8.09 8.80
N ALA A 269 10.30 -8.71 9.30
CA ALA A 269 10.47 -10.18 9.23
C ALA A 269 9.38 -10.92 10.02
N GLU A 270 8.97 -10.39 11.16
CA GLU A 270 7.88 -10.93 11.98
C GLU A 270 6.51 -10.73 11.31
N THR A 271 6.32 -9.60 10.61
CA THR A 271 5.11 -9.35 9.82
C THR A 271 5.01 -10.34 8.66
N VAL A 272 6.10 -10.58 7.93
CA VAL A 272 6.17 -11.61 6.88
C VAL A 272 5.90 -13.02 7.45
N ALA A 273 6.46 -13.32 8.63
CA ALA A 273 6.16 -14.59 9.32
C ALA A 273 4.68 -14.73 9.69
N ALA A 274 4.01 -13.62 10.03
CA ALA A 274 2.57 -13.63 10.30
C ALA A 274 1.74 -13.92 9.04
N TYR A 275 2.08 -13.34 7.89
CA TYR A 275 1.46 -13.69 6.60
C TYR A 275 1.59 -15.19 6.29
N LYS A 276 2.80 -15.75 6.47
CA LYS A 276 3.06 -17.18 6.20
C LYS A 276 2.40 -18.13 7.18
N ALA A 277 2.16 -17.70 8.42
CA ALA A 277 1.55 -18.51 9.47
C ALA A 277 0.02 -18.42 9.50
N ALA A 278 -0.59 -17.45 8.82
CA ALA A 278 -2.02 -17.21 8.82
C ALA A 278 -2.77 -18.20 7.89
N ASP A 279 -4.06 -18.43 8.20
CA ASP A 279 -4.96 -19.27 7.42
C ASP A 279 -5.82 -18.46 6.45
N LEU A 280 -6.06 -17.18 6.78
CA LEU A 280 -6.87 -16.26 5.97
C LEU A 280 -6.54 -14.81 6.34
N PHE A 281 -6.52 -13.94 5.34
CA PHE A 281 -6.38 -12.50 5.52
C PHE A 281 -7.72 -11.80 5.38
N LEU A 282 -8.06 -10.92 6.32
CA LEU A 282 -9.31 -10.15 6.32
C LEU A 282 -9.00 -8.65 6.29
N PHE A 283 -9.35 -8.00 5.18
CA PHE A 283 -8.99 -6.59 4.94
C PHE A 283 -10.21 -5.75 4.53
N PRO A 284 -11.13 -5.47 5.44
CA PRO A 284 -12.32 -4.64 5.17
C PRO A 284 -11.97 -3.14 5.18
N SER A 285 -10.89 -2.73 4.49
CA SER A 285 -10.42 -1.34 4.44
C SER A 285 -11.46 -0.43 3.79
N ASN A 286 -11.52 0.84 4.26
CA ASN A 286 -12.48 1.83 3.77
C ASN A 286 -11.93 2.66 2.61
N VAL A 287 -10.62 2.87 2.53
CA VAL A 287 -9.97 3.62 1.45
C VAL A 287 -8.56 3.12 1.16
N GLU A 288 -8.31 2.83 -0.10
CA GLU A 288 -7.02 2.43 -0.67
C GLU A 288 -6.89 3.02 -2.09
N CYS A 289 -5.69 2.96 -2.63
CA CYS A 289 -5.47 3.05 -4.07
C CYS A 289 -5.11 1.66 -4.62
N SER A 290 -3.97 1.12 -4.22
CA SER A 290 -3.50 -0.21 -4.58
C SER A 290 -2.82 -0.85 -3.36
N PRO A 291 -3.58 -1.62 -2.55
CA PRO A 291 -3.09 -2.12 -1.26
C PRO A 291 -2.01 -3.18 -1.44
N ILE A 292 -0.75 -2.85 -1.10
CA ILE A 292 0.38 -3.78 -1.20
C ILE A 292 0.19 -5.04 -0.35
N VAL A 293 -0.57 -4.96 0.73
CA VAL A 293 -0.87 -6.09 1.61
C VAL A 293 -1.55 -7.27 0.88
N LEU A 294 -2.28 -7.00 -0.22
CA LEU A 294 -2.89 -8.06 -1.04
C LEU A 294 -1.84 -8.78 -1.89
N PHE A 295 -0.83 -8.06 -2.41
CA PHE A 295 0.29 -8.70 -3.10
C PHE A 295 1.16 -9.50 -2.13
N GLU A 296 1.30 -9.04 -0.88
CA GLU A 296 1.97 -9.79 0.20
C GLU A 296 1.22 -11.07 0.56
N CYS A 297 -0.13 -11.04 0.59
CA CYS A 297 -0.95 -12.24 0.72
C CYS A 297 -0.67 -13.24 -0.41
N MET A 298 -0.66 -12.76 -1.65
CA MET A 298 -0.35 -13.59 -2.81
C MET A 298 1.03 -14.25 -2.68
N ALA A 299 2.05 -13.48 -2.29
CA ALA A 299 3.41 -13.98 -2.07
C ALA A 299 3.50 -15.03 -0.96
N ALA A 300 2.67 -14.91 0.06
CA ALA A 300 2.59 -15.84 1.20
C ALA A 300 1.69 -17.07 0.97
N ARG A 301 1.07 -17.25 -0.20
CA ARG A 301 0.00 -18.24 -0.45
C ARG A 301 -1.19 -18.08 0.51
N LEU A 302 -1.43 -16.89 1.00
CA LEU A 302 -2.50 -16.58 1.93
C LEU A 302 -3.73 -16.09 1.18
N PRO A 303 -4.85 -16.83 1.19
CA PRO A 303 -6.10 -16.33 0.61
C PRO A 303 -6.58 -15.09 1.36
N PHE A 304 -7.27 -14.18 0.68
CA PHE A 304 -7.71 -12.95 1.29
C PHE A 304 -9.18 -12.60 0.98
N MET A 305 -9.80 -11.90 1.93
CA MET A 305 -11.10 -11.27 1.79
C MET A 305 -10.94 -9.77 1.98
N THR A 306 -11.44 -8.96 1.06
CA THR A 306 -11.30 -7.50 1.08
C THR A 306 -12.55 -6.81 0.58
N THR A 307 -12.83 -5.60 1.05
CA THR A 307 -13.85 -4.72 0.48
C THR A 307 -13.52 -4.34 -0.98
N GLU A 308 -14.51 -3.88 -1.73
CA GLU A 308 -14.28 -3.25 -3.03
C GLU A 308 -13.68 -1.85 -2.82
N VAL A 309 -12.36 -1.81 -2.57
CA VAL A 309 -11.58 -0.62 -2.22
C VAL A 309 -10.36 -0.49 -3.13
N GLY A 310 -10.07 0.71 -3.63
CA GLY A 310 -8.98 0.91 -4.57
C GLY A 310 -9.12 -0.05 -5.75
N ASN A 311 -8.02 -0.69 -6.14
CA ASN A 311 -8.00 -1.69 -7.19
C ASN A 311 -8.15 -3.14 -6.68
N SER A 312 -8.69 -3.38 -5.50
CA SER A 312 -8.81 -4.72 -4.92
C SER A 312 -9.59 -5.69 -5.82
N LYS A 313 -10.64 -5.20 -6.50
CA LYS A 313 -11.42 -5.98 -7.48
C LYS A 313 -10.56 -6.40 -8.70
N GLU A 314 -9.71 -5.51 -9.18
CA GLU A 314 -8.77 -5.82 -10.26
C GLU A 314 -7.71 -6.83 -9.80
N ILE A 315 -7.15 -6.66 -8.59
CA ILE A 315 -6.18 -7.60 -8.01
C ILE A 315 -6.79 -9.00 -7.94
N ILE A 316 -8.03 -9.13 -7.46
CA ILE A 316 -8.75 -10.41 -7.45
C ILE A 316 -8.92 -10.97 -8.86
N GLY A 317 -9.32 -10.13 -9.83
CA GLY A 317 -9.43 -10.52 -11.23
C GLY A 317 -8.10 -10.97 -11.85
N TRP A 318 -7.00 -10.35 -11.43
CA TRP A 318 -5.67 -10.71 -11.92
C TRP A 318 -5.12 -12.01 -11.35
N CYS A 319 -5.48 -12.37 -10.12
CA CYS A 319 -4.86 -13.49 -9.41
C CYS A 319 -5.82 -14.62 -9.06
N ASN A 320 -7.13 -14.37 -9.00
CA ASN A 320 -8.12 -15.31 -8.47
C ASN A 320 -7.71 -15.93 -7.12
N GLY A 321 -7.04 -15.10 -6.28
CA GLY A 321 -6.45 -15.51 -5.00
C GLY A 321 -7.22 -15.01 -3.77
N GLY A 322 -8.35 -14.34 -3.96
CA GLY A 322 -9.16 -13.76 -2.89
C GLY A 322 -10.61 -13.57 -3.28
N MET A 323 -11.39 -13.00 -2.35
CA MET A 323 -12.82 -12.74 -2.52
C MET A 323 -13.17 -11.31 -2.12
N LEU A 324 -14.10 -10.67 -2.86
CA LEU A 324 -14.68 -9.41 -2.44
C LEU A 324 -15.71 -9.64 -1.34
N LEU A 325 -15.57 -8.90 -0.25
CA LEU A 325 -16.64 -8.75 0.75
C LEU A 325 -17.79 -7.92 0.14
N PRO A 326 -19.02 -8.23 0.47
CA PRO A 326 -20.16 -7.36 0.18
C PRO A 326 -19.90 -5.96 0.73
N THR A 327 -19.94 -4.95 -0.13
CA THR A 327 -19.46 -3.60 0.16
C THR A 327 -20.55 -2.57 -0.16
N THR A 328 -20.73 -1.60 0.71
CA THR A 328 -21.48 -0.37 0.47
C THR A 328 -20.54 0.82 0.45
N PHE A 329 -20.96 1.93 -0.16
CA PHE A 329 -20.17 3.16 -0.24
C PHE A 329 -20.90 4.29 0.47
N ASP A 330 -20.16 5.09 1.22
CA ASP A 330 -20.71 6.31 1.80
C ASP A 330 -20.70 7.49 0.81
N ALA A 331 -21.16 8.67 1.28
CA ALA A 331 -21.31 9.86 0.43
C ALA A 331 -19.98 10.43 -0.10
N ILE A 332 -18.84 10.10 0.52
CA ILE A 332 -17.49 10.49 0.07
C ILE A 332 -16.76 9.37 -0.66
N GLY A 333 -17.47 8.25 -0.92
CA GLY A 333 -16.96 7.10 -1.67
C GLY A 333 -16.01 6.20 -0.87
N TYR A 334 -16.14 6.15 0.46
CA TYR A 334 -15.45 5.16 1.28
C TYR A 334 -16.21 3.84 1.28
N SER A 335 -15.47 2.76 1.22
CA SER A 335 -15.98 1.39 1.21
C SER A 335 -16.28 0.90 2.61
N HIS A 336 -17.43 0.26 2.84
CA HIS A 336 -17.78 -0.35 4.12
C HIS A 336 -18.26 -1.78 3.91
N ALA A 337 -17.67 -2.72 4.66
CA ALA A 337 -18.10 -4.11 4.61
C ALA A 337 -19.51 -4.28 5.20
N VAL A 338 -20.37 -5.00 4.50
CA VAL A 338 -21.67 -5.43 5.01
C VAL A 338 -21.45 -6.59 5.97
N ILE A 339 -21.49 -6.33 7.27
CA ILE A 339 -20.99 -7.26 8.31
C ILE A 339 -21.66 -8.63 8.23
N LYS A 340 -23.01 -8.71 8.21
CA LYS A 340 -23.73 -10.00 8.23
C LYS A 340 -23.39 -10.90 7.04
N GLU A 341 -23.32 -10.34 5.85
CA GLU A 341 -22.98 -11.07 4.63
C GLU A 341 -21.50 -11.46 4.62
N SER A 342 -20.63 -10.57 5.10
CA SER A 342 -19.20 -10.85 5.27
C SER A 342 -18.94 -11.99 6.26
N VAL A 343 -19.73 -12.08 7.34
CA VAL A 343 -19.69 -13.19 8.30
C VAL A 343 -20.06 -14.52 7.62
N LYS A 344 -21.12 -14.54 6.78
CA LYS A 344 -21.49 -15.76 6.04
C LYS A 344 -20.36 -16.22 5.13
N MET A 345 -19.73 -15.30 4.42
CA MET A 345 -18.59 -15.62 3.53
C MET A 345 -17.39 -16.12 4.33
N LEU A 346 -17.06 -15.48 5.45
CA LEU A 346 -15.98 -15.92 6.34
C LEU A 346 -16.24 -17.33 6.85
N ASN A 347 -17.47 -17.63 7.32
CA ASN A 347 -17.84 -18.94 7.80
C ASN A 347 -17.76 -20.02 6.71
N ALA A 348 -18.18 -19.71 5.48
CA ALA A 348 -18.06 -20.62 4.34
C ALA A 348 -16.59 -20.93 4.05
N LEU A 349 -15.74 -19.91 3.95
CA LEU A 349 -14.32 -20.09 3.66
C LEU A 349 -13.55 -20.73 4.82
N TYR A 350 -13.95 -20.50 6.07
CA TYR A 350 -13.42 -21.19 7.24
C TYR A 350 -13.63 -22.72 7.16
N ARG A 351 -14.81 -23.16 6.72
CA ARG A 351 -15.15 -24.60 6.60
C ARG A 351 -14.50 -25.25 5.38
N ASP A 352 -14.20 -24.49 4.34
CA ASP A 352 -13.66 -25.00 3.08
C ASP A 352 -12.15 -24.80 3.00
N LYS A 353 -11.40 -25.77 3.53
CA LYS A 353 -9.93 -25.78 3.53
C LYS A 353 -9.36 -25.89 2.09
N GLU A 354 -10.02 -26.66 1.23
CA GLU A 354 -9.54 -26.86 -0.14
C GLU A 354 -9.69 -25.58 -0.96
N GLU A 355 -10.78 -24.85 -0.77
CA GLU A 355 -10.97 -23.56 -1.43
C GLU A 355 -9.93 -22.52 -0.94
N ARG A 356 -9.64 -22.47 0.38
CA ARG A 356 -8.55 -21.58 0.88
C ARG A 356 -7.22 -21.94 0.24
N LYS A 357 -6.89 -23.23 0.12
CA LYS A 357 -5.66 -23.70 -0.51
C LYS A 357 -5.63 -23.32 -2.00
N ARG A 358 -6.73 -23.53 -2.73
CA ARG A 358 -6.86 -23.17 -4.15
C ARG A 358 -6.66 -21.68 -4.38
N LEU A 359 -7.30 -20.83 -3.59
CA LEU A 359 -7.14 -19.38 -3.66
C LEU A 359 -5.70 -18.95 -3.36
N GLY A 360 -5.09 -19.52 -2.32
CA GLY A 360 -3.69 -19.22 -1.97
C GLY A 360 -2.72 -19.56 -3.10
N GLU A 361 -2.84 -20.74 -3.72
CA GLU A 361 -1.98 -21.18 -4.83
C GLU A 361 -2.20 -20.34 -6.10
N ASN A 362 -3.44 -19.96 -6.41
CA ASN A 362 -3.75 -19.05 -7.50
C ASN A 362 -3.06 -17.68 -7.30
N GLY A 363 -3.20 -17.11 -6.10
CA GLY A 363 -2.53 -15.87 -5.73
C GLY A 363 -1.02 -15.96 -5.90
N TYR A 364 -0.40 -17.00 -5.36
CA TYR A 364 1.04 -17.21 -5.45
C TYR A 364 1.54 -17.35 -6.89
N THR A 365 0.81 -18.09 -7.73
CA THR A 365 1.16 -18.27 -9.15
C THR A 365 1.14 -16.93 -9.89
N ALA A 366 0.10 -16.13 -9.67
CA ALA A 366 0.00 -14.81 -10.27
C ALA A 366 1.10 -13.87 -9.77
N TRP A 367 1.39 -13.86 -8.46
CA TRP A 367 2.47 -13.06 -7.89
C TRP A 367 3.83 -13.44 -8.49
N LYS A 368 4.16 -14.72 -8.51
CA LYS A 368 5.46 -15.21 -8.99
C LYS A 368 5.72 -14.85 -10.45
N THR A 369 4.68 -14.80 -11.27
CA THR A 369 4.80 -14.57 -12.72
C THR A 369 4.62 -13.11 -13.13
N ARG A 370 4.01 -12.26 -12.28
CA ARG A 370 3.60 -10.91 -12.69
C ARG A 370 3.87 -9.81 -11.67
N PHE A 371 3.94 -10.13 -10.37
CA PHE A 371 3.87 -9.13 -9.31
C PHE A 371 5.02 -9.21 -8.29
N THR A 372 6.17 -9.80 -8.64
CA THR A 372 7.39 -9.59 -7.87
C THR A 372 7.91 -8.17 -8.14
N TRP A 373 8.55 -7.56 -7.16
CA TRP A 373 9.13 -6.22 -7.35
C TRP A 373 10.20 -6.18 -8.44
N GLU A 374 10.87 -7.32 -8.75
CA GLU A 374 11.80 -7.44 -9.88
C GLU A 374 11.09 -7.22 -11.21
N ILE A 375 9.94 -7.88 -11.40
CA ILE A 375 9.13 -7.73 -12.62
C ILE A 375 8.59 -6.30 -12.72
N ILE A 376 8.09 -5.75 -11.62
CA ILE A 376 7.57 -4.37 -11.57
C ILE A 376 8.69 -3.35 -11.87
N ALA A 377 9.85 -3.48 -11.24
CA ALA A 377 10.99 -2.57 -11.49
C ALA A 377 11.50 -2.65 -12.94
N LYS A 378 11.44 -3.82 -13.57
CA LYS A 378 11.74 -3.97 -15.00
C LYS A 378 10.76 -3.19 -15.89
N GLN A 379 9.45 -3.19 -15.57
CA GLN A 379 8.49 -2.41 -16.32
C GLN A 379 8.75 -0.90 -16.20
N TYR A 380 9.19 -0.41 -15.02
CA TYR A 380 9.63 0.97 -14.86
C TYR A 380 10.89 1.25 -15.66
N GLU A 381 11.91 0.36 -15.63
CA GLU A 381 13.12 0.48 -16.40
C GLU A 381 12.85 0.55 -17.91
N GLU A 382 12.02 -0.34 -18.43
CA GLU A 382 11.59 -0.36 -19.84
C GLU A 382 10.91 0.94 -20.27
N LEU A 383 10.00 1.47 -19.42
CA LEU A 383 9.36 2.75 -19.66
C LEU A 383 10.39 3.89 -19.68
N TYR A 384 11.33 3.93 -18.74
CA TYR A 384 12.36 4.97 -18.69
C TYR A 384 13.27 4.91 -19.91
N HIS A 385 13.68 3.73 -20.33
CA HIS A 385 14.46 3.55 -21.59
C HIS A 385 13.68 4.03 -22.81
N LYS A 386 12.39 3.70 -22.92
CA LYS A 386 11.53 4.16 -24.02
C LYS A 386 11.45 5.68 -24.06
N LEU A 387 11.32 6.35 -22.92
CA LEU A 387 11.24 7.80 -22.85
C LEU A 387 12.56 8.49 -23.18
N THR A 388 13.70 7.94 -22.76
CA THR A 388 15.03 8.54 -22.97
C THR A 388 15.61 8.26 -24.34
N ASN A 389 15.23 7.16 -25.01
CA ASN A 389 15.72 6.79 -26.34
C ASN A 389 14.92 7.43 -27.50
N ASN A 390 13.74 7.99 -27.23
CA ASN A 390 12.91 8.68 -28.22
C ASN A 390 13.21 10.19 -28.30
N ASN A 391 14.49 10.56 -28.28
CA ASN A 391 14.96 11.94 -28.51
C ASN A 391 15.31 12.16 -29.99
#